data_853a990dabf9d7e1a9809faaeb5e4be2
#
_entry.id   853a990dabf9d7e1a9809faaeb5e4be2
#
_cell.length_a   1.000
_cell.length_b   1.000
_cell.length_c   1.000
_cell.angle_alpha   90.00
_cell.angle_beta   90.00
_cell.angle_gamma   90.00
#
_symmetry.space_group_name_H-M   'P 1'
#
loop_
_entity.id
_entity.type
_entity.pdbx_description
1 polymer ?
#
loop_
_entity_poly.entity_id
_entity_poly.type
_entity_poly.pdbx_seq_one_letter_code
_entity_poly.pdbx_strand_id
1 'polypeptide(L)'
;AYNKDIVFFSLEDNTVVNVEPNNWDMLFTRYSESLDAGDGTFLEYNVGGALLAPGVFVAQANGVDPNTVNFADHEAKLTDSLTVIGHDWRYFDLGSFSWITLTERVYFVKTAADSLFKLTFLDFEGSSTGVITMETEYLGQYVSTTEFEELNGFAVYPNPAVGRTNLTLDWQDAPTTAQYRIMDLQGRVVAERSFEVSAGFNTHSVELDVAPGMYVVDVVAGNARTTERLIIQ
;
A
#
# COMPACT_ATOMS: atom_id res chain seq x y z
N ALA A 1 -17.62 20.47 -24.00
CA ALA A 1 -16.21 20.86 -23.95
C ALA A 1 -15.94 21.42 -22.55
N TYR A 2 -15.16 20.73 -21.74
CA TYR A 2 -14.75 21.22 -20.43
C TYR A 2 -13.66 22.27 -20.65
N ASN A 3 -14.00 23.51 -20.40
CA ASN A 3 -13.06 24.61 -20.44
C ASN A 3 -12.50 24.85 -19.03
N LYS A 4 -11.91 23.80 -18.44
CA LYS A 4 -11.28 23.86 -17.11
C LYS A 4 -9.85 23.35 -17.22
N ASP A 5 -8.90 24.08 -16.66
CA ASP A 5 -7.47 23.69 -16.59
C ASP A 5 -7.22 22.50 -15.66
N ILE A 6 -8.24 22.10 -14.86
CA ILE A 6 -8.19 21.04 -13.87
C ILE A 6 -9.38 20.13 -14.08
N VAL A 7 -9.12 18.81 -14.19
CA VAL A 7 -10.16 17.78 -14.32
C VAL A 7 -9.93 16.74 -13.23
N PHE A 8 -10.90 16.59 -12.35
CA PHE A 8 -10.93 15.54 -11.35
C PHE A 8 -11.60 14.29 -11.92
N PHE A 9 -11.05 13.12 -11.64
CA PHE A 9 -11.58 11.83 -12.08
C PHE A 9 -11.68 10.87 -10.89
N SER A 10 -12.87 10.32 -10.68
CA SER A 10 -13.10 9.25 -9.71
C SER A 10 -12.96 7.89 -10.39
N LEU A 11 -12.11 7.02 -9.88
CA LEU A 11 -11.98 5.63 -10.33
C LEU A 11 -13.17 4.79 -9.87
N GLU A 12 -13.70 5.05 -8.69
CA GLU A 12 -14.87 4.34 -8.14
C GLU A 12 -16.11 4.50 -9.03
N ASP A 13 -16.37 5.74 -9.45
CA ASP A 13 -17.55 6.07 -10.26
C ASP A 13 -17.27 6.00 -11.76
N ASN A 14 -16.00 5.81 -12.15
CA ASN A 14 -15.51 5.83 -13.54
C ASN A 14 -16.00 7.07 -14.31
N THR A 15 -15.88 8.25 -13.71
CA THR A 15 -16.41 9.49 -14.27
C THR A 15 -15.58 10.72 -13.92
N VAL A 16 -15.71 11.76 -14.75
CA VAL A 16 -15.19 13.09 -14.47
C VAL A 16 -16.07 13.76 -13.42
N VAL A 17 -15.46 14.32 -12.38
CA VAL A 17 -16.14 15.01 -11.29
C VAL A 17 -16.02 16.52 -11.47
N ASN A 18 -17.14 17.24 -11.41
CA ASN A 18 -17.25 18.65 -11.80
C ASN A 18 -17.01 19.68 -10.70
N VAL A 19 -16.86 19.25 -9.46
CA VAL A 19 -16.63 20.11 -8.30
C VAL A 19 -15.45 19.54 -7.57
N GLU A 20 -14.61 20.35 -6.93
CA GLU A 20 -13.54 19.85 -6.06
C GLU A 20 -14.18 18.92 -5.01
N PRO A 21 -14.16 17.61 -5.23
CA PRO A 21 -14.80 16.67 -4.34
C PRO A 21 -13.84 16.31 -3.23
N ASN A 22 -14.35 15.86 -2.11
CA ASN A 22 -13.53 15.31 -1.06
C ASN A 22 -12.98 13.90 -1.38
N ASN A 23 -13.35 13.34 -2.55
CA ASN A 23 -13.09 11.96 -2.96
C ASN A 23 -12.69 11.85 -4.45
N TRP A 24 -11.56 12.42 -4.80
CA TRP A 24 -10.95 12.23 -6.11
C TRP A 24 -9.65 11.44 -5.97
N ASP A 25 -9.25 10.71 -6.99
CA ASP A 25 -8.07 9.85 -6.98
C ASP A 25 -6.93 10.44 -7.81
N MET A 26 -7.25 11.07 -8.94
CA MET A 26 -6.27 11.64 -9.87
C MET A 26 -6.70 13.02 -10.36
N LEU A 27 -5.72 13.90 -10.50
CA LEU A 27 -5.86 15.24 -11.04
C LEU A 27 -5.04 15.39 -12.32
N PHE A 28 -5.70 15.60 -13.45
CA PHE A 28 -5.02 15.94 -14.70
C PHE A 28 -4.80 17.44 -14.76
N THR A 29 -3.54 17.87 -14.68
CA THR A 29 -3.16 19.28 -14.64
C THR A 29 -1.78 19.53 -15.25
N ARG A 30 -1.40 20.81 -15.31
CA ARG A 30 -0.03 21.21 -15.56
C ARG A 30 0.70 21.45 -14.25
N TYR A 31 1.96 20.98 -14.19
CA TYR A 31 2.84 21.19 -13.07
C TYR A 31 4.28 21.37 -13.53
N SER A 32 5.15 21.90 -12.69
CA SER A 32 6.57 22.04 -12.99
C SER A 32 7.30 20.75 -12.67
N GLU A 33 8.12 20.28 -13.62
CA GLU A 33 8.95 19.09 -13.50
C GLU A 33 10.38 19.45 -13.91
N SER A 34 11.35 18.93 -13.16
CA SER A 34 12.77 19.12 -13.44
C SER A 34 13.24 18.04 -14.41
N LEU A 35 13.46 18.41 -15.66
CA LEU A 35 13.83 17.48 -16.73
C LEU A 35 15.29 17.64 -17.12
N ASP A 36 15.98 16.51 -17.36
CA ASP A 36 17.33 16.49 -17.91
C ASP A 36 17.32 17.00 -19.37
N ALA A 37 18.10 18.04 -19.64
CA ALA A 37 18.28 18.60 -21.00
C ALA A 37 19.11 17.70 -21.91
N GLY A 38 19.66 16.57 -21.42
CA GLY A 38 20.48 15.62 -22.17
C GLY A 38 21.97 15.87 -22.07
N ASP A 39 22.39 16.89 -21.35
CA ASP A 39 23.80 17.26 -21.09
C ASP A 39 24.18 17.21 -19.60
N GLY A 40 23.26 16.66 -18.76
CA GLY A 40 23.38 16.60 -17.30
C GLY A 40 22.92 17.89 -16.60
N THR A 41 22.39 18.88 -17.34
CA THR A 41 21.70 20.02 -16.75
C THR A 41 20.22 19.73 -16.60
N PHE A 42 19.63 20.21 -15.50
CA PHE A 42 18.19 20.05 -15.24
C PHE A 42 17.50 21.39 -15.44
N LEU A 43 16.40 21.36 -16.18
CA LEU A 43 15.59 22.53 -16.48
C LEU A 43 14.15 22.31 -15.98
N GLU A 44 13.57 23.35 -15.38
CA GLU A 44 12.18 23.34 -14.97
C GLU A 44 11.25 23.48 -16.18
N TYR A 45 10.45 22.47 -16.43
CA TYR A 45 9.46 22.45 -17.51
C TYR A 45 8.05 22.36 -16.98
N ASN A 46 7.13 23.09 -17.60
CA ASN A 46 5.70 22.90 -17.37
C ASN A 46 5.19 21.74 -18.21
N VAL A 47 4.92 20.62 -17.54
CA VAL A 47 4.39 19.41 -18.15
C VAL A 47 2.91 19.23 -17.82
N GLY A 48 2.17 18.56 -18.70
CA GLY A 48 0.79 18.14 -18.42
C GLY A 48 0.78 16.66 -18.07
N GLY A 49 0.22 16.31 -16.92
CA GLY A 49 0.18 14.93 -16.47
C GLY A 49 -0.86 14.68 -15.39
N ALA A 50 -0.79 13.52 -14.76
CA ALA A 50 -1.67 13.09 -13.70
C ALA A 50 -0.94 13.12 -12.35
N LEU A 51 -1.53 13.78 -11.37
CA LEU A 51 -1.09 13.85 -9.98
C LEU A 51 -2.04 13.02 -9.11
N LEU A 52 -1.52 12.40 -8.06
CA LEU A 52 -2.33 11.60 -7.12
C LEU A 52 -3.02 12.46 -6.06
N ALA A 53 -4.17 12.01 -5.60
CA ALA A 53 -4.79 12.52 -4.39
C ALA A 53 -4.08 12.00 -3.13
N PRO A 54 -4.19 12.72 -2.00
CA PRO A 54 -3.71 12.22 -0.72
C PRO A 54 -4.34 10.86 -0.35
N GLY A 55 -3.52 9.90 0.08
CA GLY A 55 -3.97 8.56 0.45
C GLY A 55 -4.16 7.58 -0.72
N VAL A 56 -3.92 8.03 -1.95
CA VAL A 56 -3.85 7.15 -3.12
C VAL A 56 -2.42 6.65 -3.30
N PHE A 57 -2.27 5.36 -3.55
CA PHE A 57 -0.98 4.71 -3.83
C PHE A 57 -0.99 4.10 -5.22
N VAL A 58 0.13 4.15 -5.90
CA VAL A 58 0.25 3.59 -7.24
C VAL A 58 1.52 2.77 -7.38
N ALA A 59 1.40 1.61 -8.03
CA ALA A 59 2.53 0.82 -8.51
C ALA A 59 2.57 0.86 -10.04
N GLN A 60 3.72 1.24 -10.61
CA GLN A 60 3.92 1.27 -12.06
C GLN A 60 4.60 -0.01 -12.55
N ALA A 61 4.06 -0.61 -13.60
CA ALA A 61 4.61 -1.74 -14.33
C ALA A 61 4.92 -1.34 -15.78
N ASN A 62 6.16 -1.49 -16.21
CA ASN A 62 6.62 -1.10 -17.55
C ASN A 62 6.93 -2.33 -18.41
N GLY A 63 6.65 -2.25 -19.72
CA GLY A 63 6.95 -3.31 -20.68
C GLY A 63 6.17 -4.59 -20.40
N VAL A 64 4.95 -4.47 -19.94
CA VAL A 64 4.07 -5.61 -19.59
C VAL A 64 2.87 -5.68 -20.54
N ASP A 65 2.31 -6.88 -20.67
CA ASP A 65 1.02 -7.05 -21.34
C ASP A 65 -0.12 -6.70 -20.36
N PRO A 66 -0.93 -5.67 -20.63
CA PRO A 66 -2.02 -5.25 -19.75
C PRO A 66 -3.05 -6.35 -19.45
N ASN A 67 -3.17 -7.35 -20.35
CA ASN A 67 -4.14 -8.43 -20.19
C ASN A 67 -3.68 -9.53 -19.23
N THR A 68 -2.37 -9.65 -18.99
CA THR A 68 -1.79 -10.77 -18.24
C THR A 68 -1.02 -10.36 -17.00
N VAL A 69 -0.67 -9.07 -16.86
CA VAL A 69 0.09 -8.55 -15.72
C VAL A 69 -0.71 -8.71 -14.42
N ASN A 70 -0.03 -9.19 -13.36
CA ASN A 70 -0.63 -9.42 -12.05
C ASN A 70 -0.15 -8.37 -11.06
N PHE A 71 -1.07 -7.84 -10.26
CA PHE A 71 -0.76 -6.88 -9.19
C PHE A 71 0.24 -7.43 -8.17
N ALA A 72 0.13 -8.69 -7.78
CA ALA A 72 1.01 -9.31 -6.78
C ALA A 72 2.51 -9.18 -7.12
N ASP A 73 2.87 -9.14 -8.40
CA ASP A 73 4.25 -8.97 -8.86
C ASP A 73 4.76 -7.53 -8.71
N HIS A 74 3.88 -6.59 -8.41
CA HIS A 74 4.15 -5.14 -8.34
C HIS A 74 3.74 -4.49 -7.02
N GLU A 75 3.09 -5.22 -6.12
CA GLU A 75 2.57 -4.71 -4.84
C GLU A 75 3.64 -3.97 -4.02
N ALA A 76 4.85 -4.53 -3.93
CA ALA A 76 5.98 -3.92 -3.23
C ALA A 76 6.43 -2.56 -3.81
N LYS A 77 5.94 -2.18 -4.99
CA LYS A 77 6.24 -0.90 -5.65
C LYS A 77 5.19 0.18 -5.37
N LEU A 78 4.17 -0.12 -4.58
CA LEU A 78 3.17 0.88 -4.20
C LEU A 78 3.83 2.08 -3.52
N THR A 79 3.56 3.25 -4.05
CA THR A 79 4.07 4.54 -3.55
C THR A 79 2.99 5.61 -3.63
N ASP A 80 3.01 6.56 -2.70
CA ASP A 80 2.17 7.75 -2.67
C ASP A 80 2.85 8.98 -3.32
N SER A 81 3.92 8.73 -4.08
CA SER A 81 4.58 9.82 -4.82
C SER A 81 3.58 10.54 -5.73
N LEU A 82 3.42 11.83 -5.53
CA LEU A 82 2.45 12.68 -6.22
C LEU A 82 2.51 12.55 -7.75
N THR A 83 3.72 12.34 -8.30
CA THR A 83 3.99 12.31 -9.74
C THR A 83 4.30 10.91 -10.27
N VAL A 84 3.96 9.84 -9.55
CA VAL A 84 4.27 8.45 -9.99
C VAL A 84 3.63 8.10 -11.33
N ILE A 85 2.43 8.61 -11.63
CA ILE A 85 1.82 8.53 -12.98
C ILE A 85 2.44 9.61 -13.88
N GLY A 86 2.47 10.84 -13.38
CA GLY A 86 3.19 11.94 -13.99
C GLY A 86 2.77 12.26 -15.43
N HIS A 87 3.74 12.61 -16.25
CA HIS A 87 3.54 13.03 -17.62
C HIS A 87 4.11 12.06 -18.66
N ASP A 88 4.97 11.13 -18.25
CA ASP A 88 5.83 10.31 -19.12
C ASP A 88 5.17 9.02 -19.63
N TRP A 89 3.88 8.81 -19.37
CA TRP A 89 3.10 7.74 -19.97
C TRP A 89 2.87 7.91 -21.47
N ARG A 90 3.28 9.06 -22.01
CA ARG A 90 3.31 9.40 -23.44
C ARG A 90 4.50 10.28 -23.76
N TYR A 91 4.89 10.28 -25.01
CA TYR A 91 5.90 11.20 -25.53
C TYR A 91 5.52 11.68 -26.94
N PHE A 92 6.08 12.81 -27.36
CA PHE A 92 5.91 13.31 -28.72
C PHE A 92 7.02 12.78 -29.61
N ASP A 93 6.66 12.01 -30.63
CA ASP A 93 7.61 11.50 -31.61
C ASP A 93 7.84 12.52 -32.73
N LEU A 94 9.07 13.01 -32.85
CA LEU A 94 9.46 13.97 -33.88
C LEU A 94 9.52 13.37 -35.28
N GLY A 95 9.60 12.02 -35.39
CA GLY A 95 9.65 11.33 -36.68
C GLY A 95 8.27 11.24 -37.33
N SER A 96 7.27 10.91 -36.58
CA SER A 96 5.86 10.79 -37.03
C SER A 96 5.04 12.06 -36.79
N PHE A 97 5.59 13.05 -36.08
CA PHE A 97 4.90 14.26 -35.61
C PHE A 97 3.59 13.94 -34.87
N SER A 98 3.61 12.89 -34.03
CA SER A 98 2.45 12.43 -33.28
C SER A 98 2.80 12.10 -31.84
N TRP A 99 1.76 12.09 -31.00
CA TRP A 99 1.89 11.58 -29.64
C TRP A 99 1.87 10.06 -29.65
N ILE A 100 2.78 9.46 -28.90
CA ILE A 100 2.86 8.01 -28.69
C ILE A 100 2.52 7.72 -27.23
N THR A 101 1.49 6.92 -27.02
CA THR A 101 1.09 6.45 -25.68
C THR A 101 1.74 5.10 -25.39
N LEU A 102 2.28 4.95 -24.20
CA LEU A 102 2.94 3.71 -23.75
C LEU A 102 1.89 2.70 -23.27
N THR A 103 1.26 1.99 -24.18
CA THR A 103 0.19 1.02 -23.88
C THR A 103 0.67 -0.25 -23.16
N GLU A 104 1.99 -0.50 -23.13
CA GLU A 104 2.64 -1.56 -22.34
C GLU A 104 3.04 -1.08 -20.92
N ARG A 105 2.53 0.08 -20.50
CA ARG A 105 2.69 0.60 -19.15
C ARG A 105 1.35 0.53 -18.44
N VAL A 106 1.34 -0.20 -17.33
CA VAL A 106 0.17 -0.41 -16.49
C VAL A 106 0.42 0.23 -15.12
N TYR A 107 -0.63 0.83 -14.57
CA TYR A 107 -0.63 1.37 -13.22
C TYR A 107 -1.65 0.60 -12.37
N PHE A 108 -1.21 0.13 -11.21
CA PHE A 108 -2.09 -0.42 -10.19
C PHE A 108 -2.36 0.68 -9.17
N VAL A 109 -3.60 1.13 -9.11
CA VAL A 109 -4.03 2.27 -8.30
C VAL A 109 -4.83 1.76 -7.11
N LYS A 110 -4.32 1.99 -5.92
CA LYS A 110 -5.01 1.76 -4.65
C LYS A 110 -5.60 3.10 -4.21
N THR A 111 -6.91 3.21 -4.18
CA THR A 111 -7.62 4.42 -3.73
C THR A 111 -7.53 4.61 -2.21
N ALA A 112 -7.87 5.80 -1.73
CA ALA A 112 -7.96 6.08 -0.30
C ALA A 112 -9.03 5.23 0.43
N ALA A 113 -9.98 4.64 -0.33
CA ALA A 113 -10.98 3.72 0.19
C ALA A 113 -10.54 2.24 0.10
N ASP A 114 -9.25 1.97 -0.14
CA ASP A 114 -8.68 0.64 -0.31
C ASP A 114 -9.24 -0.17 -1.50
N SER A 115 -9.84 0.49 -2.49
CA SER A 115 -10.19 -0.16 -3.76
C SER A 115 -8.97 -0.23 -4.67
N LEU A 116 -8.75 -1.38 -5.30
CA LEU A 116 -7.65 -1.61 -6.22
C LEU A 116 -8.14 -1.60 -7.66
N PHE A 117 -7.50 -0.78 -8.49
CA PHE A 117 -7.77 -0.69 -9.92
C PHE A 117 -6.50 -0.95 -10.73
N LYS A 118 -6.67 -1.52 -11.91
CA LYS A 118 -5.68 -1.51 -12.98
C LYS A 118 -6.04 -0.39 -13.95
N LEU A 119 -5.07 0.44 -14.31
CA LEU A 119 -5.22 1.58 -15.22
C LEU A 119 -4.20 1.44 -16.36
N THR A 120 -4.65 1.64 -17.58
CA THR A 120 -3.81 1.71 -18.79
C THR A 120 -4.21 2.90 -19.63
N PHE A 121 -3.27 3.73 -20.03
CA PHE A 121 -3.51 4.80 -20.99
C PHE A 121 -3.48 4.21 -22.40
N LEU A 122 -4.51 4.49 -23.18
CA LEU A 122 -4.68 3.95 -24.53
C LEU A 122 -4.32 4.97 -25.61
N ASP A 123 -4.71 6.23 -25.43
CA ASP A 123 -4.50 7.28 -26.43
C ASP A 123 -4.43 8.68 -25.82
N PHE A 124 -3.79 9.59 -26.55
CA PHE A 124 -3.79 11.01 -26.29
C PHE A 124 -3.88 11.79 -27.60
N GLU A 125 -5.00 12.49 -27.81
CA GLU A 125 -5.25 13.24 -29.06
C GLU A 125 -4.37 14.47 -29.24
N GLY A 126 -3.59 14.83 -28.23
CA GLY A 126 -2.67 15.96 -28.26
C GLY A 126 -3.12 17.17 -27.44
N SER A 127 -2.21 18.15 -27.32
CA SER A 127 -2.38 19.31 -26.44
C SER A 127 -3.51 20.25 -26.87
N SER A 128 -3.97 20.17 -28.12
CA SER A 128 -5.03 21.04 -28.65
C SER A 128 -6.41 20.64 -28.17
N THR A 129 -6.68 19.35 -28.01
CA THR A 129 -7.94 18.81 -27.52
C THR A 129 -7.87 18.45 -26.03
N GLY A 130 -6.71 17.97 -25.58
CA GLY A 130 -6.49 17.47 -24.22
C GLY A 130 -7.21 16.17 -23.93
N VAL A 131 -7.77 15.48 -24.94
CA VAL A 131 -8.48 14.22 -24.77
C VAL A 131 -7.51 13.10 -24.44
N ILE A 132 -7.78 12.41 -23.35
CA ILE A 132 -7.04 11.24 -22.87
C ILE A 132 -7.99 10.05 -22.84
N THR A 133 -7.61 8.95 -23.48
CA THR A 133 -8.34 7.69 -23.43
C THR A 133 -7.60 6.74 -22.53
N MET A 134 -8.29 6.19 -21.54
CA MET A 134 -7.74 5.21 -20.60
C MET A 134 -8.74 4.09 -20.35
N GLU A 135 -8.22 2.94 -19.99
CA GLU A 135 -8.98 1.78 -19.54
C GLU A 135 -8.74 1.57 -18.06
N THR A 136 -9.80 1.28 -17.32
CA THR A 136 -9.74 0.95 -15.90
C THR A 136 -10.44 -0.37 -15.65
N GLU A 137 -9.83 -1.23 -14.85
CA GLU A 137 -10.39 -2.51 -14.40
C GLU A 137 -10.36 -2.56 -12.88
N TYR A 138 -11.52 -2.79 -12.26
CA TYR A 138 -11.60 -3.01 -10.82
C TYR A 138 -11.09 -4.40 -10.46
N LEU A 139 -10.07 -4.49 -9.63
CA LEU A 139 -9.45 -5.75 -9.20
C LEU A 139 -9.98 -6.26 -7.86
N GLY A 140 -10.76 -5.45 -7.15
CA GLY A 140 -11.30 -5.78 -5.84
C GLY A 140 -10.85 -4.85 -4.73
N GLN A 141 -11.24 -5.18 -3.50
CA GLN A 141 -10.78 -4.46 -2.32
C GLN A 141 -9.32 -4.85 -2.04
N TYR A 142 -8.46 -3.84 -1.86
CA TYR A 142 -7.11 -4.07 -1.41
C TYR A 142 -7.16 -4.47 0.07
N VAL A 143 -6.83 -5.71 0.32
CA VAL A 143 -6.58 -6.20 1.67
C VAL A 143 -5.07 -6.33 1.78
N SER A 144 -4.43 -5.38 2.48
CA SER A 144 -3.05 -5.59 2.87
C SER A 144 -3.02 -6.84 3.76
N THR A 145 -2.60 -7.94 3.19
CA THR A 145 -1.98 -8.97 4.02
C THR A 145 -0.66 -8.36 4.45
N THR A 146 -0.63 -7.74 5.61
CA THR A 146 0.63 -7.57 6.30
C THR A 146 1.13 -9.01 6.48
N GLU A 147 2.02 -9.46 5.62
CA GLU A 147 2.80 -10.66 5.94
C GLU A 147 3.63 -10.26 7.15
N PHE A 148 3.12 -10.66 8.30
CA PHE A 148 3.90 -10.55 9.52
C PHE A 148 5.07 -11.51 9.35
N GLU A 149 6.28 -11.02 9.45
CA GLU A 149 7.44 -11.86 9.59
C GLU A 149 7.25 -12.75 10.84
N GLU A 150 7.67 -13.99 10.74
CA GLU A 150 7.60 -14.89 11.90
C GLU A 150 8.53 -14.36 12.99
N LEU A 151 8.01 -14.16 14.18
CA LEU A 151 8.77 -13.68 15.32
C LEU A 151 9.67 -14.82 15.81
N ASN A 152 10.94 -14.79 15.42
CA ASN A 152 11.90 -15.82 15.78
C ASN A 152 12.17 -15.83 17.28
N GLY A 153 12.39 -17.05 17.83
CA GLY A 153 12.77 -17.22 19.22
C GLY A 153 11.66 -16.91 20.24
N PHE A 154 10.37 -16.93 19.80
CA PHE A 154 9.27 -16.78 20.74
C PHE A 154 8.97 -18.07 21.49
N ALA A 155 8.78 -17.96 22.80
CA ALA A 155 8.36 -19.06 23.65
C ALA A 155 7.49 -18.58 24.83
N VAL A 156 6.61 -19.46 25.28
CA VAL A 156 5.77 -19.27 26.46
C VAL A 156 6.20 -20.27 27.55
N TYR A 157 6.73 -19.78 28.69
CA TYR A 157 7.23 -20.65 29.72
C TYR A 157 6.99 -20.08 31.15
N PRO A 158 6.55 -20.91 32.13
CA PRO A 158 6.17 -22.33 32.01
C PRO A 158 4.90 -22.53 31.17
N ASN A 159 4.86 -23.65 30.46
CA ASN A 159 3.68 -24.14 29.76
C ASN A 159 3.65 -25.68 29.87
N PRO A 160 2.73 -26.29 30.66
CA PRO A 160 1.57 -25.69 31.35
C PRO A 160 1.93 -24.68 32.44
N ALA A 161 1.07 -23.67 32.58
CA ALA A 161 1.20 -22.57 33.52
C ALA A 161 0.21 -22.68 34.69
N VAL A 162 0.64 -22.20 35.88
CA VAL A 162 -0.21 -22.04 37.07
C VAL A 162 -0.08 -20.60 37.55
N GLY A 163 -1.15 -19.79 37.41
CA GLY A 163 -1.20 -18.40 37.86
C GLY A 163 -0.33 -17.42 37.13
N ARG A 164 0.75 -17.86 36.47
CA ARG A 164 1.68 -16.99 35.75
C ARG A 164 2.47 -17.75 34.67
N THR A 165 2.80 -17.03 33.58
CA THR A 165 3.75 -17.47 32.55
C THR A 165 4.61 -16.31 32.09
N ASN A 166 5.66 -16.58 31.34
CA ASN A 166 6.49 -15.56 30.72
C ASN A 166 6.42 -15.72 29.20
N LEU A 167 6.34 -14.60 28.51
CA LEU A 167 6.55 -14.48 27.09
C LEU A 167 7.99 -14.09 26.85
N THR A 168 8.73 -14.90 26.11
CA THR A 168 10.12 -14.63 25.76
C THR A 168 10.22 -14.48 24.25
N LEU A 169 10.97 -13.50 23.79
CA LEU A 169 11.20 -13.27 22.37
C LEU A 169 12.60 -12.67 22.13
N ASP A 170 13.20 -13.03 21.02
CA ASP A 170 14.46 -12.45 20.56
C ASP A 170 14.16 -11.42 19.47
N TRP A 171 14.27 -10.13 19.83
CA TRP A 171 13.96 -9.02 18.95
C TRP A 171 15.22 -8.48 18.30
N GLN A 172 15.27 -8.43 16.96
CA GLN A 172 16.50 -8.06 16.24
C GLN A 172 16.53 -6.61 15.76
N ASP A 173 15.39 -5.91 15.81
CA ASP A 173 15.24 -4.55 15.30
C ASP A 173 15.33 -3.48 16.39
N ALA A 174 15.07 -2.23 16.00
CA ALA A 174 14.99 -1.10 16.91
C ALA A 174 13.93 -1.31 18.00
N PRO A 175 14.07 -0.71 19.20
CA PRO A 175 13.08 -0.80 20.26
C PRO A 175 11.67 -0.45 19.77
N THR A 176 10.69 -1.25 20.16
CA THR A 176 9.29 -1.08 19.79
C THR A 176 8.36 -1.52 20.91
N THR A 177 7.07 -1.25 20.75
CA THR A 177 6.03 -1.75 21.63
C THR A 177 5.46 -3.04 21.05
N ALA A 178 5.54 -4.14 21.82
CA ALA A 178 4.85 -5.38 21.49
C ALA A 178 3.47 -5.43 22.18
N GLN A 179 2.54 -6.14 21.57
CA GLN A 179 1.22 -6.42 22.12
C GLN A 179 1.00 -7.92 22.18
N TYR A 180 0.48 -8.42 23.29
CA TYR A 180 -0.02 -9.79 23.37
C TYR A 180 -1.52 -9.85 23.59
N ARG A 181 -2.16 -10.90 23.05
CA ARG A 181 -3.54 -11.28 23.34
C ARG A 181 -3.58 -12.75 23.70
N ILE A 182 -4.32 -13.07 24.75
CA ILE A 182 -4.63 -14.45 25.12
C ILE A 182 -6.08 -14.69 24.76
N MET A 183 -6.34 -15.72 23.96
CA MET A 183 -7.67 -16.04 23.45
C MET A 183 -8.06 -17.46 23.83
N ASP A 184 -9.33 -17.66 24.11
CA ASP A 184 -9.90 -19.02 24.25
C ASP A 184 -10.07 -19.69 22.86
N LEU A 185 -10.46 -20.94 22.83
CA LEU A 185 -10.65 -21.71 21.59
C LEU A 185 -11.82 -21.22 20.72
N GLN A 186 -12.66 -20.32 21.23
CA GLN A 186 -13.71 -19.62 20.47
C GLN A 186 -13.24 -18.30 19.87
N GLY A 187 -11.95 -17.92 20.07
CA GLY A 187 -11.37 -16.68 19.61
C GLY A 187 -11.70 -15.46 20.49
N ARG A 188 -12.31 -15.65 21.64
CA ARG A 188 -12.61 -14.56 22.56
C ARG A 188 -11.35 -14.18 23.32
N VAL A 189 -10.99 -12.89 23.29
CA VAL A 189 -9.86 -12.34 24.04
C VAL A 189 -10.18 -12.33 25.53
N VAL A 190 -9.35 -12.99 26.33
CA VAL A 190 -9.45 -13.06 27.79
C VAL A 190 -8.41 -12.20 28.51
N ALA A 191 -7.30 -11.88 27.84
CA ALA A 191 -6.30 -10.93 28.32
C ALA A 191 -5.62 -10.26 27.14
N GLU A 192 -5.32 -8.96 27.27
CA GLU A 192 -4.60 -8.16 26.26
C GLU A 192 -3.79 -7.07 26.95
N ARG A 193 -2.51 -6.92 26.58
CA ARG A 193 -1.65 -5.84 27.06
C ARG A 193 -0.52 -5.57 26.07
N SER A 194 0.06 -4.35 26.20
CA SER A 194 1.28 -3.95 25.51
C SER A 194 2.46 -3.91 26.47
N PHE A 195 3.66 -4.14 25.94
CA PHE A 195 4.91 -4.06 26.66
C PHE A 195 6.05 -3.63 25.74
N GLU A 196 7.08 -3.00 26.31
CA GLU A 196 8.23 -2.54 25.54
C GLU A 196 9.18 -3.71 25.28
N VAL A 197 9.74 -3.75 24.06
CA VAL A 197 10.80 -4.66 23.65
C VAL A 197 12.00 -3.89 23.12
N SER A 198 13.18 -4.37 23.47
CA SER A 198 14.47 -3.83 23.03
C SER A 198 15.21 -4.86 22.18
N ALA A 199 16.19 -4.45 21.41
CA ALA A 199 17.03 -5.37 20.67
C ALA A 199 17.65 -6.44 21.58
N GLY A 200 17.60 -7.70 21.15
CA GLY A 200 18.03 -8.88 21.88
C GLY A 200 16.90 -9.59 22.61
N PHE A 201 17.27 -10.38 23.61
CA PHE A 201 16.36 -11.27 24.32
C PHE A 201 15.51 -10.51 25.34
N ASN A 202 14.19 -10.59 25.20
CA ASN A 202 13.22 -9.96 26.07
C ASN A 202 12.38 -11.01 26.82
N THR A 203 11.97 -10.69 28.05
CA THR A 203 11.07 -11.52 28.86
C THR A 203 9.99 -10.64 29.50
N HIS A 204 8.73 -10.96 29.24
CA HIS A 204 7.60 -10.28 29.84
C HIS A 204 6.76 -11.27 30.67
N SER A 205 6.53 -10.97 31.96
CA SER A 205 5.74 -11.81 32.84
C SER A 205 4.25 -11.49 32.72
N VAL A 206 3.44 -12.53 32.53
CA VAL A 206 2.00 -12.43 32.39
C VAL A 206 1.32 -13.16 33.53
N GLU A 207 0.51 -12.45 34.30
CA GLU A 207 -0.37 -13.02 35.29
C GLU A 207 -1.64 -13.57 34.66
N LEU A 208 -2.04 -14.77 35.04
CA LEU A 208 -3.14 -15.50 34.45
C LEU A 208 -4.28 -15.62 35.47
N ASP A 209 -5.29 -14.76 35.34
CA ASP A 209 -6.52 -14.78 36.10
C ASP A 209 -7.68 -15.31 35.24
N VAL A 210 -7.52 -16.53 34.73
CA VAL A 210 -8.48 -17.19 33.85
C VAL A 210 -8.62 -18.66 34.25
N ALA A 211 -9.75 -19.28 33.88
CA ALA A 211 -10.02 -20.68 34.23
C ALA A 211 -8.98 -21.64 33.61
N PRO A 212 -8.70 -22.78 34.25
CA PRO A 212 -7.92 -23.85 33.65
C PRO A 212 -8.46 -24.24 32.26
N GLY A 213 -7.56 -24.40 31.30
CA GLY A 213 -7.94 -24.70 29.92
C GLY A 213 -6.82 -24.50 28.90
N MET A 214 -7.20 -24.64 27.66
CA MET A 214 -6.30 -24.38 26.51
C MET A 214 -6.62 -23.02 25.93
N TYR A 215 -5.57 -22.24 25.68
CA TYR A 215 -5.61 -20.88 25.15
C TYR A 215 -4.59 -20.73 24.00
N VAL A 216 -4.76 -19.69 23.21
CA VAL A 216 -3.79 -19.24 22.20
C VAL A 216 -3.25 -17.89 22.65
N VAL A 217 -1.94 -17.78 22.72
CA VAL A 217 -1.23 -16.51 22.90
C VAL A 217 -0.83 -16.01 21.53
N ASP A 218 -1.27 -14.82 21.18
CA ASP A 218 -0.94 -14.11 19.96
C ASP A 218 -0.08 -12.89 20.33
N VAL A 219 1.09 -12.75 19.71
CA VAL A 219 2.01 -11.64 19.98
C VAL A 219 2.36 -10.94 18.68
N VAL A 220 2.29 -9.62 18.69
CA VAL A 220 2.67 -8.74 17.60
C VAL A 220 3.73 -7.76 18.10
N ALA A 221 4.84 -7.62 17.37
CA ALA A 221 5.88 -6.64 17.64
C ALA A 221 6.37 -6.07 16.29
N GLY A 222 6.20 -4.76 16.05
CA GLY A 222 6.46 -4.17 14.74
C GLY A 222 5.70 -4.89 13.62
N ASN A 223 6.42 -5.40 12.64
CA ASN A 223 5.90 -6.18 11.52
C ASN A 223 5.95 -7.69 11.75
N ALA A 224 6.33 -8.14 12.94
CA ALA A 224 6.41 -9.56 13.26
C ALA A 224 5.22 -10.01 14.11
N ARG A 225 4.73 -11.22 13.85
CA ARG A 225 3.64 -11.85 14.59
C ARG A 225 3.92 -13.33 14.80
N THR A 226 3.52 -13.83 15.95
CA THR A 226 3.55 -15.27 16.23
C THR A 226 2.42 -15.66 17.16
N THR A 227 2.09 -16.95 17.14
CA THR A 227 1.09 -17.54 18.01
C THR A 227 1.64 -18.79 18.67
N GLU A 228 1.34 -18.97 19.96
CA GLU A 228 1.70 -20.16 20.71
C GLU A 228 0.51 -20.67 21.53
N ARG A 229 0.49 -21.98 21.72
CA ARG A 229 -0.51 -22.62 22.58
C ARG A 229 -0.09 -22.49 24.04
N LEU A 230 -1.01 -22.06 24.89
CA LEU A 230 -0.85 -22.00 26.35
C LEU A 230 -1.85 -22.95 27.04
N ILE A 231 -1.35 -23.77 27.92
CA ILE A 231 -2.17 -24.64 28.79
C ILE A 231 -2.12 -24.05 30.20
N ILE A 232 -3.28 -23.79 30.79
CA ILE A 232 -3.44 -23.29 32.16
C ILE A 232 -4.04 -24.39 33.04
N GLN A 233 -3.43 -24.59 34.21
CA GLN A 233 -3.84 -25.59 35.21
C GLN A 233 -4.35 -24.95 36.50
#